data_6df1b9fc770e355a1f6a01c23370a424
#
_entry.id   6df1b9fc770e355a1f6a01c23370a424
#
_cell.length_a   1.000
_cell.length_b   1.000
_cell.length_c   1.000
_cell.angle_alpha   90.00
_cell.angle_beta   90.00
_cell.angle_gamma   90.00
#
_symmetry.space_group_name_H-M   'P 1'
#
loop_
_entity.id
_entity.type
_entity.pdbx_description
1 polymer ?
#
loop_
_entity_poly.entity_id
_entity_poly.type
_entity_poly.pdbx_seq_one_letter_code
_entity_poly.pdbx_strand_id
1 'polypeptide(L)'
;MSIFGDNDDNEKPQQSVVRNSLGIDLGTLNTVIAKPSGDKFDLYQIPSVVAVKKDDHSSILAVGEEAKRMLGRTPEDILAVRPLKKGVIENVVQAQALLIKAMQIGINEGESVGRIVIGIPGDASEVEKNAAEEIGRKAGAQNILVISEGLAAAIGAGLPIAEPNGTMVVDIGAGSTDIVIISLGGINDIETVRCGGDDIDNKIVELVAEKYDVAIGIHDAESAKMEVGMVHCSEQIENLSVEVIGKSLETNRPKKVVIDSMLVADAVEPFMKEIIDGLNIILERLSPELMMGVYNNSVAVGGSSRLRGIKERIFDEIGIPIEISEDPMTVVAKGTAIVAAEPLALEPEVRLRAMK
;
A
#
# COMPACT_ATOMS: atom_id res chain seq x y z
N MET A 1 29.71 24.59 58.45
CA MET A 1 29.88 23.17 58.12
C MET A 1 28.61 22.81 57.35
N SER A 2 28.68 22.97 56.03
CA SER A 2 27.58 22.79 55.11
C SER A 2 27.91 21.58 54.22
N ILE A 3 27.03 20.59 54.28
CA ILE A 3 27.13 19.39 53.45
C ILE A 3 25.78 19.26 52.75
N PHE A 4 25.68 19.78 51.55
CA PHE A 4 24.71 19.35 50.53
C PHE A 4 25.45 19.45 49.20
N GLY A 5 25.87 18.28 48.70
CA GLY A 5 26.36 18.13 47.36
C GLY A 5 25.15 18.01 46.41
N ASP A 6 25.06 18.94 45.49
CA ASP A 6 24.18 18.86 44.32
C ASP A 6 24.73 17.82 43.36
N ASN A 7 24.14 16.66 43.33
CA ASN A 7 24.26 15.71 42.21
C ASN A 7 22.97 15.83 41.38
N ASP A 8 22.94 16.81 40.48
CA ASP A 8 22.01 16.87 39.36
C ASP A 8 22.64 16.12 38.14
N ASP A 9 22.77 14.81 38.28
CA ASP A 9 22.97 13.94 37.12
C ASP A 9 21.61 13.59 36.52
N ASN A 10 21.01 14.57 35.85
CA ASN A 10 19.92 14.36 34.90
C ASN A 10 20.51 13.79 33.59
N GLU A 11 21.02 12.57 33.64
CA GLU A 11 21.25 11.80 32.44
C GLU A 11 19.87 11.52 31.77
N LYS A 12 19.54 12.33 30.76
CA LYS A 12 18.51 11.94 29.79
C LYS A 12 18.89 10.56 29.26
N PRO A 13 17.98 9.57 29.24
CA PRO A 13 18.30 8.27 28.72
C PRO A 13 18.80 8.47 27.27
N GLN A 14 20.05 8.08 27.00
CA GLN A 14 20.60 8.05 25.66
C GLN A 14 19.69 7.13 24.85
N GLN A 15 18.91 7.74 23.95
CA GLN A 15 18.17 7.02 22.95
C GLN A 15 19.19 6.25 22.12
N SER A 16 19.23 4.94 22.30
CA SER A 16 19.98 4.06 21.42
C SER A 16 19.30 4.12 20.04
N VAL A 17 19.84 4.96 19.16
CA VAL A 17 19.44 4.95 17.74
C VAL A 17 19.65 3.53 17.25
N VAL A 18 18.56 2.83 16.96
CA VAL A 18 18.63 1.47 16.41
C VAL A 18 19.20 1.60 15.00
N ARG A 19 20.47 1.27 14.84
CA ARG A 19 21.14 1.29 13.53
C ARG A 19 20.45 0.30 12.60
N ASN A 20 20.31 0.67 11.31
CA ASN A 20 19.74 -0.16 10.26
C ASN A 20 18.27 -0.53 10.48
N SER A 21 17.44 0.46 10.76
CA SER A 21 15.99 0.32 10.79
C SER A 21 15.40 0.43 9.37
N LEU A 22 14.38 -0.37 9.08
CA LEU A 22 13.64 -0.32 7.82
C LEU A 22 12.13 -0.25 8.07
N GLY A 23 11.44 0.60 7.32
CA GLY A 23 10.01 0.49 7.12
C GLY A 23 9.72 -0.28 5.84
N ILE A 24 8.77 -1.19 5.87
CA ILE A 24 8.41 -2.03 4.73
C ILE A 24 6.90 -2.03 4.58
N ASP A 25 6.45 -1.60 3.42
CA ASP A 25 5.10 -1.78 2.93
C ASP A 25 5.09 -3.02 2.04
N LEU A 26 4.47 -4.10 2.51
CA LEU A 26 4.43 -5.37 1.81
C LEU A 26 3.16 -5.46 0.95
N GLY A 27 3.07 -4.61 -0.07
CA GLY A 27 1.88 -4.48 -0.91
C GLY A 27 1.69 -5.60 -1.94
N THR A 28 0.45 -5.76 -2.42
CA THR A 28 0.05 -6.78 -3.40
C THR A 28 0.79 -6.65 -4.73
N LEU A 29 0.98 -5.43 -5.23
CA LEU A 29 1.64 -5.16 -6.52
C LEU A 29 3.13 -4.87 -6.37
N ASN A 30 3.46 -4.04 -5.40
CA ASN A 30 4.82 -3.60 -5.12
C ASN A 30 5.10 -3.67 -3.63
N THR A 31 6.32 -4.04 -3.29
CA THR A 31 6.87 -3.90 -1.94
C THR A 31 7.72 -2.64 -1.91
N VAL A 32 7.40 -1.73 -1.01
CA VAL A 32 8.13 -0.46 -0.85
C VAL A 32 8.95 -0.50 0.44
N ILE A 33 10.20 -0.11 0.33
CA ILE A 33 11.15 -0.07 1.44
C ILE A 33 11.53 1.39 1.69
N ALA A 34 11.44 1.83 2.92
CA ALA A 34 11.92 3.14 3.36
C ALA A 34 12.99 2.96 4.43
N LYS A 35 14.19 3.49 4.16
CA LYS A 35 15.30 3.54 5.09
C LYS A 35 15.47 4.96 5.61
N PRO A 36 15.43 5.21 6.93
CA PRO A 36 15.73 6.53 7.49
C PRO A 36 17.15 6.99 7.13
N SER A 37 17.28 8.22 6.63
CA SER A 37 18.54 8.83 6.17
C SER A 37 18.57 10.30 6.60
N GLY A 38 18.95 10.59 7.85
CA GLY A 38 18.81 11.92 8.46
C GLY A 38 17.34 12.33 8.54
N ASP A 39 17.02 13.51 7.98
CA ASP A 39 15.63 14.05 7.92
C ASP A 39 14.83 13.54 6.70
N LYS A 40 15.42 12.60 5.93
CA LYS A 40 14.82 12.05 4.71
C LYS A 40 14.74 10.53 4.77
N PHE A 41 14.17 9.95 3.71
CA PHE A 41 14.10 8.52 3.51
C PHE A 41 14.73 8.13 2.18
N ASP A 42 15.59 7.12 2.19
CA ASP A 42 15.98 6.43 0.98
C ASP A 42 14.85 5.43 0.66
N LEU A 43 14.21 5.61 -0.50
CA LEU A 43 13.05 4.84 -0.92
C LEU A 43 13.44 3.87 -2.02
N TYR A 44 13.03 2.62 -1.87
CA TYR A 44 13.20 1.58 -2.88
C TYR A 44 11.86 0.90 -3.11
N GLN A 45 11.60 0.50 -4.34
CA GLN A 45 10.40 -0.21 -4.72
C GLN A 45 10.78 -1.42 -5.56
N ILE A 46 10.19 -2.56 -5.24
CA ILE A 46 10.33 -3.80 -6.01
C ILE A 46 8.95 -4.39 -6.30
N PRO A 47 8.75 -4.99 -7.48
CA PRO A 47 7.52 -5.73 -7.75
C PRO A 47 7.34 -6.88 -6.76
N SER A 48 6.14 -7.04 -6.23
CA SER A 48 5.77 -8.17 -5.35
C SER A 48 5.53 -9.44 -6.16
N VAL A 49 6.56 -9.87 -6.91
CA VAL A 49 6.52 -11.03 -7.79
C VAL A 49 7.66 -11.98 -7.46
N VAL A 50 7.36 -13.29 -7.48
CA VAL A 50 8.32 -14.36 -7.24
C VAL A 50 8.18 -15.39 -8.36
N ALA A 51 9.29 -15.83 -8.96
CA ALA A 51 9.31 -16.94 -9.88
C ALA A 51 9.68 -18.23 -9.15
N VAL A 52 8.89 -19.28 -9.35
CA VAL A 52 9.03 -20.58 -8.69
C VAL A 52 8.95 -21.71 -9.70
N LYS A 53 9.43 -22.89 -9.33
CA LYS A 53 9.14 -24.10 -10.11
C LYS A 53 7.67 -24.48 -9.99
N LYS A 54 7.07 -24.92 -11.09
CA LYS A 54 5.64 -25.28 -11.14
C LYS A 54 5.29 -26.51 -10.30
N ASP A 55 6.23 -27.43 -10.18
CA ASP A 55 6.11 -28.66 -9.39
C ASP A 55 6.55 -28.51 -7.92
N ASP A 56 7.25 -27.40 -7.62
CA ASP A 56 7.72 -27.09 -6.26
C ASP A 56 7.68 -25.57 -6.03
N HIS A 57 6.55 -25.10 -5.48
CA HIS A 57 6.33 -23.67 -5.20
C HIS A 57 7.21 -23.11 -4.07
N SER A 58 7.98 -23.94 -3.39
CA SER A 58 9.00 -23.51 -2.41
C SER A 58 10.37 -23.25 -3.05
N SER A 59 10.58 -23.72 -4.28
CA SER A 59 11.82 -23.51 -5.04
C SER A 59 11.82 -22.15 -5.72
N ILE A 60 12.37 -21.15 -5.04
CA ILE A 60 12.44 -19.76 -5.50
C ILE A 60 13.55 -19.63 -6.55
N LEU A 61 13.21 -19.14 -7.75
CA LEU A 61 14.11 -18.93 -8.88
C LEU A 61 14.51 -17.46 -9.06
N ALA A 62 13.55 -16.53 -8.85
CA ALA A 62 13.78 -15.10 -8.97
C ALA A 62 12.79 -14.32 -8.09
N VAL A 63 13.11 -13.05 -7.74
CA VAL A 63 12.29 -12.18 -6.91
C VAL A 63 12.34 -10.75 -7.46
N GLY A 64 11.22 -10.04 -7.39
CA GLY A 64 11.12 -8.64 -7.78
C GLY A 64 11.19 -8.43 -9.29
N GLU A 65 12.01 -7.51 -9.76
CA GLU A 65 12.13 -7.13 -11.18
C GLU A 65 12.48 -8.31 -12.08
N GLU A 66 13.34 -9.19 -11.64
CA GLU A 66 13.74 -10.37 -12.38
C GLU A 66 12.55 -11.32 -12.59
N ALA A 67 11.76 -11.57 -11.54
CA ALA A 67 10.55 -12.37 -11.62
C ALA A 67 9.43 -11.67 -12.44
N LYS A 68 9.29 -10.34 -12.33
CA LYS A 68 8.31 -9.56 -13.11
C LYS A 68 8.53 -9.71 -14.61
N ARG A 69 9.77 -9.73 -15.09
CA ARG A 69 10.09 -9.93 -16.51
C ARG A 69 9.62 -11.28 -17.04
N MET A 70 9.41 -12.25 -16.15
CA MET A 70 8.95 -13.59 -16.48
C MET A 70 7.42 -13.70 -16.57
N LEU A 71 6.66 -12.76 -16.03
CA LEU A 71 5.20 -12.80 -16.04
C LEU A 71 4.65 -12.93 -17.48
N GLY A 72 3.82 -13.96 -17.71
CA GLY A 72 3.21 -14.23 -19.01
C GLY A 72 4.20 -14.72 -20.09
N ARG A 73 5.47 -14.98 -19.73
CA ARG A 73 6.55 -15.38 -20.66
C ARG A 73 7.36 -16.57 -20.16
N THR A 74 6.92 -17.21 -19.08
CA THR A 74 7.63 -18.35 -18.46
C THR A 74 7.53 -19.61 -19.33
N PRO A 75 8.60 -20.45 -19.36
CA PRO A 75 8.50 -21.84 -19.81
C PRO A 75 7.45 -22.61 -19.00
N GLU A 76 7.05 -23.80 -19.50
CA GLU A 76 5.98 -24.58 -18.87
C GLU A 76 6.27 -25.05 -17.44
N ASP A 77 7.53 -25.14 -17.06
CA ASP A 77 8.03 -25.60 -15.75
C ASP A 77 8.22 -24.47 -14.73
N ILE A 78 8.03 -23.19 -15.11
CA ILE A 78 8.18 -22.02 -14.26
C ILE A 78 6.87 -21.27 -14.12
N LEU A 79 6.58 -20.79 -12.90
CA LEU A 79 5.47 -19.89 -12.61
C LEU A 79 6.02 -18.58 -12.01
N ALA A 80 5.61 -17.45 -12.57
CA ALA A 80 5.77 -16.16 -11.91
C ALA A 80 4.46 -15.80 -11.24
N VAL A 81 4.48 -15.59 -9.92
CA VAL A 81 3.29 -15.41 -9.08
C VAL A 81 3.48 -14.24 -8.11
N ARG A 82 2.39 -13.70 -7.61
CA ARG A 82 2.38 -12.74 -6.52
C ARG A 82 2.16 -13.48 -5.20
N PRO A 83 3.04 -13.31 -4.19
CA PRO A 83 2.90 -13.94 -2.87
C PRO A 83 1.73 -13.41 -2.05
N LEU A 84 1.28 -12.19 -2.38
CA LEU A 84 0.15 -11.51 -1.76
C LEU A 84 -0.97 -11.32 -2.78
N LYS A 85 -2.21 -11.47 -2.32
CA LYS A 85 -3.40 -11.23 -3.12
C LYS A 85 -4.47 -10.57 -2.26
N LYS A 86 -5.02 -9.47 -2.78
CA LYS A 86 -6.03 -8.69 -2.06
C LYS A 86 -5.62 -8.34 -0.62
N GLY A 87 -4.34 -7.96 -0.44
CA GLY A 87 -3.77 -7.62 0.86
C GLY A 87 -3.37 -8.82 1.74
N VAL A 88 -3.69 -10.07 1.36
CA VAL A 88 -3.45 -11.27 2.16
C VAL A 88 -2.23 -12.05 1.67
N ILE A 89 -1.43 -12.59 2.58
CA ILE A 89 -0.31 -13.47 2.26
C ILE A 89 -0.86 -14.85 1.86
N GLU A 90 -0.79 -15.18 0.57
CA GLU A 90 -1.19 -16.52 0.08
C GLU A 90 -0.11 -17.57 0.28
N ASN A 91 1.16 -17.19 0.20
CA ASN A 91 2.27 -18.12 0.37
C ASN A 91 3.41 -17.52 1.22
N VAL A 92 3.57 -18.09 2.42
CA VAL A 92 4.55 -17.63 3.42
C VAL A 92 6.00 -17.74 2.91
N VAL A 93 6.36 -18.81 2.20
CA VAL A 93 7.73 -19.03 1.69
C VAL A 93 8.09 -17.99 0.63
N GLN A 94 7.15 -17.70 -0.27
CA GLN A 94 7.32 -16.70 -1.31
C GLN A 94 7.36 -15.28 -0.74
N ALA A 95 6.47 -14.96 0.22
CA ALA A 95 6.48 -13.68 0.92
C ALA A 95 7.78 -13.49 1.73
N GLN A 96 8.30 -14.54 2.34
CA GLN A 96 9.61 -14.51 3.01
C GLN A 96 10.74 -14.19 2.02
N ALA A 97 10.76 -14.80 0.83
CA ALA A 97 11.76 -14.52 -0.19
C ALA A 97 11.71 -13.05 -0.65
N LEU A 98 10.49 -12.50 -0.80
CA LEU A 98 10.27 -11.10 -1.13
C LEU A 98 10.80 -10.17 -0.02
N LEU A 99 10.51 -10.47 1.25
CA LEU A 99 10.98 -9.68 2.39
C LEU A 99 12.51 -9.74 2.54
N ILE A 100 13.12 -10.92 2.36
CA ILE A 100 14.59 -11.06 2.33
C ILE A 100 15.19 -10.14 1.25
N LYS A 101 14.60 -10.15 0.05
CA LYS A 101 15.06 -9.29 -1.04
C LYS A 101 14.91 -7.80 -0.70
N ALA A 102 13.79 -7.42 -0.09
CA ALA A 102 13.53 -6.06 0.37
C ALA A 102 14.60 -5.61 1.40
N MET A 103 14.89 -6.46 2.39
CA MET A 103 15.91 -6.18 3.40
C MET A 103 17.33 -6.05 2.79
N GLN A 104 17.67 -6.92 1.84
CA GLN A 104 18.96 -6.84 1.14
C GLN A 104 19.16 -5.54 0.34
N ILE A 105 18.08 -4.95 -0.17
CA ILE A 105 18.12 -3.68 -0.88
C ILE A 105 18.26 -2.51 0.10
N GLY A 106 17.54 -2.54 1.22
CA GLY A 106 17.55 -1.47 2.21
C GLY A 106 18.81 -1.41 3.08
N ILE A 107 19.64 -2.48 3.13
CA ILE A 107 20.78 -2.59 4.01
C ILE A 107 22.04 -2.93 3.22
N ASN A 108 23.17 -2.30 3.60
CA ASN A 108 24.44 -2.58 2.95
C ASN A 108 24.93 -4.00 3.24
N GLU A 109 25.70 -4.56 2.32
CA GLU A 109 26.27 -5.89 2.45
C GLU A 109 27.13 -6.00 3.73
N GLY A 110 26.86 -7.01 4.55
CA GLY A 110 27.58 -7.24 5.83
C GLY A 110 27.00 -6.52 7.04
N GLU A 111 25.99 -5.66 6.89
CA GLU A 111 25.26 -5.05 8.00
C GLU A 111 24.09 -5.93 8.45
N SER A 112 23.82 -5.96 9.76
CA SER A 112 22.64 -6.63 10.31
C SER A 112 21.44 -5.70 10.35
N VAL A 113 20.24 -6.25 10.10
CA VAL A 113 18.98 -5.52 10.27
C VAL A 113 18.66 -5.40 11.76
N GLY A 114 18.61 -4.18 12.27
CA GLY A 114 18.28 -3.92 13.67
C GLY A 114 16.79 -4.06 13.94
N ARG A 115 15.99 -3.25 13.25
CA ARG A 115 14.52 -3.24 13.38
C ARG A 115 13.88 -3.15 12.03
N ILE A 116 12.80 -3.90 11.84
CA ILE A 116 11.85 -3.69 10.74
C ILE A 116 10.46 -3.41 11.28
N VAL A 117 9.74 -2.53 10.58
CA VAL A 117 8.32 -2.33 10.78
C VAL A 117 7.62 -2.68 9.48
N ILE A 118 6.66 -3.59 9.53
CA ILE A 118 5.92 -4.09 8.37
C ILE A 118 4.50 -3.55 8.43
N GLY A 119 4.07 -2.87 7.35
CA GLY A 119 2.67 -2.53 7.13
C GLY A 119 1.87 -3.77 6.71
N ILE A 120 0.68 -3.92 7.26
CA ILE A 120 -0.30 -4.93 6.85
C ILE A 120 -1.69 -4.29 6.79
N PRO A 121 -2.65 -4.86 6.04
CA PRO A 121 -4.03 -4.37 6.02
C PRO A 121 -4.63 -4.22 7.41
N GLY A 122 -5.49 -3.23 7.56
CA GLY A 122 -6.02 -2.88 8.86
C GLY A 122 -6.96 -3.92 9.48
N ASP A 123 -7.61 -4.74 8.65
CA ASP A 123 -8.49 -5.85 9.04
C ASP A 123 -7.75 -7.19 9.20
N ALA A 124 -6.41 -7.19 9.10
CA ALA A 124 -5.62 -8.40 9.22
C ALA A 124 -5.86 -9.11 10.57
N SER A 125 -6.12 -10.41 10.48
CA SER A 125 -6.30 -11.28 11.65
C SER A 125 -5.01 -11.44 12.44
N GLU A 126 -5.11 -11.85 13.71
CA GLU A 126 -3.94 -12.19 14.53
C GLU A 126 -3.06 -13.29 13.92
N VAL A 127 -3.64 -14.18 13.12
CA VAL A 127 -2.90 -15.21 12.38
C VAL A 127 -2.02 -14.58 11.30
N GLU A 128 -2.55 -13.62 10.56
CA GLU A 128 -1.80 -12.88 9.51
C GLU A 128 -0.70 -11.98 10.11
N LYS A 129 -0.98 -11.30 11.22
CA LYS A 129 0.02 -10.53 11.98
C LYS A 129 1.17 -11.43 12.43
N ASN A 130 0.86 -12.56 13.05
CA ASN A 130 1.87 -13.52 13.49
C ASN A 130 2.67 -14.10 12.31
N ALA A 131 2.03 -14.34 11.16
CA ALA A 131 2.70 -14.79 9.95
C ALA A 131 3.70 -13.73 9.43
N ALA A 132 3.31 -12.45 9.40
CA ALA A 132 4.20 -11.35 9.00
C ALA A 132 5.42 -11.23 9.95
N GLU A 133 5.21 -11.34 11.27
CA GLU A 133 6.31 -11.36 12.25
C GLU A 133 7.23 -12.58 12.06
N GLU A 134 6.67 -13.77 11.84
CA GLU A 134 7.45 -14.97 11.60
C GLU A 134 8.29 -14.86 10.33
N ILE A 135 7.72 -14.32 9.25
CA ILE A 135 8.44 -14.04 8.01
C ILE A 135 9.61 -13.09 8.28
N GLY A 136 9.41 -11.99 9.01
CA GLY A 136 10.46 -11.06 9.38
C GLY A 136 11.57 -11.70 10.20
N ARG A 137 11.23 -12.55 11.17
CA ARG A 137 12.19 -13.27 11.99
C ARG A 137 13.01 -14.26 11.15
N LYS A 138 12.37 -15.02 10.28
CA LYS A 138 13.05 -15.94 9.35
C LYS A 138 13.92 -15.21 8.33
N ALA A 139 13.58 -13.96 7.99
CA ALA A 139 14.40 -13.10 7.13
C ALA A 139 15.63 -12.54 7.85
N GLY A 140 15.76 -12.70 9.18
CA GLY A 140 16.95 -12.33 9.96
C GLY A 140 16.85 -10.98 10.66
N ALA A 141 15.67 -10.36 10.75
CA ALA A 141 15.49 -9.14 11.55
C ALA A 141 15.56 -9.44 13.06
N GLN A 142 16.21 -8.55 13.82
CA GLN A 142 16.35 -8.70 15.26
C GLN A 142 15.07 -8.27 16.01
N ASN A 143 14.49 -7.15 15.59
CA ASN A 143 13.25 -6.61 16.13
C ASN A 143 12.25 -6.42 15.01
N ILE A 144 11.05 -6.95 15.20
CA ILE A 144 9.97 -6.87 14.22
C ILE A 144 8.76 -6.24 14.90
N LEU A 145 8.16 -5.29 14.21
CA LEU A 145 6.87 -4.71 14.59
C LEU A 145 5.95 -4.75 13.36
N VAL A 146 4.71 -5.07 13.57
CA VAL A 146 3.67 -5.06 12.55
C VAL A 146 2.67 -3.99 12.91
N ILE A 147 2.32 -3.12 11.96
CA ILE A 147 1.33 -2.06 12.16
C ILE A 147 0.34 -2.04 10.99
N SER A 148 -0.83 -1.45 11.22
CA SER A 148 -1.82 -1.22 10.15
C SER A 148 -1.28 -0.27 9.10
N GLU A 149 -1.48 -0.60 7.80
CA GLU A 149 -1.15 0.26 6.65
C GLU A 149 -1.82 1.63 6.76
N GLY A 150 -3.09 1.68 7.16
CA GLY A 150 -3.80 2.94 7.35
C GLY A 150 -3.21 3.83 8.45
N LEU A 151 -2.77 3.23 9.59
CA LEU A 151 -2.08 3.98 10.63
C LEU A 151 -0.69 4.43 10.16
N ALA A 152 0.03 3.58 9.46
CA ALA A 152 1.31 3.94 8.85
C ALA A 152 1.15 5.07 7.83
N ALA A 153 0.13 5.00 6.97
CA ALA A 153 -0.18 6.05 6.02
C ALA A 153 -0.46 7.39 6.70
N ALA A 154 -1.25 7.39 7.79
CA ALA A 154 -1.53 8.60 8.56
C ALA A 154 -0.25 9.22 9.17
N ILE A 155 0.64 8.38 9.72
CA ILE A 155 1.94 8.81 10.25
C ILE A 155 2.82 9.37 9.13
N GLY A 156 2.92 8.66 8.01
CA GLY A 156 3.73 9.05 6.86
C GLY A 156 3.24 10.34 6.18
N ALA A 157 1.94 10.58 6.19
CA ALA A 157 1.32 11.82 5.70
C ALA A 157 1.38 12.98 6.71
N GLY A 158 1.86 12.74 7.94
CA GLY A 158 1.94 13.77 8.99
C GLY A 158 0.58 14.21 9.52
N LEU A 159 -0.44 13.35 9.48
CA LEU A 159 -1.76 13.65 9.97
C LEU A 159 -1.80 13.74 11.52
N PRO A 160 -2.71 14.54 12.10
CA PRO A 160 -2.76 14.76 13.57
C PRO A 160 -3.40 13.58 14.30
N ILE A 161 -2.81 12.40 14.23
CA ILE A 161 -3.35 11.15 14.78
C ILE A 161 -3.51 11.13 16.30
N ALA A 162 -2.74 11.94 17.04
CA ALA A 162 -2.80 12.03 18.50
C ALA A 162 -4.00 12.86 18.99
N GLU A 163 -4.60 13.66 18.13
CA GLU A 163 -5.74 14.52 18.50
C GLU A 163 -7.01 13.70 18.73
N PRO A 164 -7.95 14.20 19.56
CA PRO A 164 -9.25 13.55 19.77
C PRO A 164 -10.18 13.67 18.56
N ASN A 165 -9.90 14.60 17.66
CA ASN A 165 -10.65 14.81 16.42
C ASN A 165 -10.33 13.70 15.44
N GLY A 166 -11.32 13.13 14.75
CA GLY A 166 -11.11 12.04 13.80
C GLY A 166 -10.18 12.42 12.64
N THR A 167 -9.44 11.45 12.15
CA THR A 167 -8.65 11.53 10.92
C THR A 167 -9.02 10.34 10.05
N MET A 168 -9.23 10.53 8.75
CA MET A 168 -9.57 9.45 7.82
C MET A 168 -8.44 9.22 6.82
N VAL A 169 -8.08 7.97 6.62
CA VAL A 169 -7.20 7.50 5.55
C VAL A 169 -7.98 6.59 4.65
N VAL A 170 -7.89 6.80 3.34
CA VAL A 170 -8.42 5.91 2.30
C VAL A 170 -7.24 5.40 1.49
N ASP A 171 -6.77 4.19 1.77
CA ASP A 171 -5.68 3.55 1.06
C ASP A 171 -6.22 2.73 -0.11
N ILE A 172 -6.05 3.25 -1.32
CA ILE A 172 -6.56 2.65 -2.56
C ILE A 172 -5.41 1.91 -3.25
N GLY A 173 -5.19 0.69 -2.80
CA GLY A 173 -4.12 -0.19 -3.26
C GLY A 173 -4.38 -0.89 -4.59
N ALA A 174 -3.56 -1.89 -4.90
CA ALA A 174 -3.73 -2.74 -6.07
C ALA A 174 -4.76 -3.85 -5.84
N GLY A 175 -4.79 -4.45 -4.64
CA GLY A 175 -5.64 -5.60 -4.33
C GLY A 175 -6.79 -5.31 -3.38
N SER A 176 -6.72 -4.23 -2.61
CA SER A 176 -7.74 -3.82 -1.63
C SER A 176 -7.78 -2.31 -1.49
N THR A 177 -8.86 -1.83 -0.89
CA THR A 177 -9.00 -0.44 -0.44
C THR A 177 -9.36 -0.46 1.03
N ASP A 178 -8.53 0.16 1.87
CA ASP A 178 -8.74 0.27 3.30
C ASP A 178 -9.16 1.70 3.67
N ILE A 179 -10.28 1.82 4.37
CA ILE A 179 -10.80 3.07 4.91
C ILE A 179 -10.64 3.00 6.43
N VAL A 180 -9.83 3.88 7.00
CA VAL A 180 -9.45 3.81 8.41
C VAL A 180 -9.72 5.14 9.10
N ILE A 181 -10.42 5.08 10.23
CA ILE A 181 -10.65 6.24 11.13
C ILE A 181 -9.70 6.13 12.32
N ILE A 182 -8.97 7.19 12.57
CA ILE A 182 -7.95 7.27 13.63
C ILE A 182 -8.24 8.46 14.53
N SER A 183 -8.16 8.28 15.84
CA SER A 183 -8.13 9.36 16.84
C SER A 183 -7.40 8.92 18.09
N LEU A 184 -6.84 9.86 18.88
CA LEU A 184 -6.10 9.56 20.10
C LEU A 184 -5.05 8.46 19.91
N GLY A 185 -4.41 8.44 18.74
CA GLY A 185 -3.38 7.50 18.36
C GLY A 185 -3.83 6.05 18.20
N GLY A 186 -5.11 5.80 18.10
CA GLY A 186 -5.67 4.47 17.90
C GLY A 186 -6.63 4.43 16.72
N ILE A 187 -6.78 3.26 16.14
CA ILE A 187 -7.78 2.99 15.11
C ILE A 187 -9.14 2.88 15.79
N ASN A 188 -10.09 3.70 15.38
CA ASN A 188 -11.46 3.72 15.89
C ASN A 188 -12.37 2.79 15.09
N ASP A 189 -12.23 2.81 13.77
CA ASP A 189 -13.01 1.96 12.86
C ASP A 189 -12.22 1.68 11.57
N ILE A 190 -12.53 0.56 10.94
CA ILE A 190 -11.95 0.12 9.67
C ILE A 190 -13.05 -0.45 8.80
N GLU A 191 -13.00 -0.11 7.52
CA GLU A 191 -13.76 -0.77 6.47
C GLU A 191 -12.78 -1.16 5.34
N THR A 192 -12.72 -2.46 5.02
CA THR A 192 -11.86 -2.97 3.95
C THR A 192 -12.72 -3.43 2.77
N VAL A 193 -12.54 -2.76 1.65
CA VAL A 193 -13.16 -3.13 0.37
C VAL A 193 -12.17 -4.02 -0.39
N ARG A 194 -12.58 -5.26 -0.71
CA ARG A 194 -11.70 -6.27 -1.34
C ARG A 194 -11.59 -6.09 -2.85
N CYS A 195 -11.47 -4.83 -3.29
CA CYS A 195 -11.18 -4.46 -4.67
C CYS A 195 -10.09 -3.40 -4.74
N GLY A 196 -9.37 -3.35 -5.86
CA GLY A 196 -8.25 -2.45 -6.07
C GLY A 196 -7.87 -2.29 -7.54
N GLY A 197 -6.69 -1.74 -7.77
CA GLY A 197 -6.20 -1.46 -9.12
C GLY A 197 -6.13 -2.66 -10.06
N ASP A 198 -5.92 -3.87 -9.52
CA ASP A 198 -5.89 -5.11 -10.30
C ASP A 198 -7.27 -5.46 -10.87
N ASP A 199 -8.35 -5.16 -10.13
CA ASP A 199 -9.72 -5.39 -10.61
C ASP A 199 -10.05 -4.43 -11.76
N ILE A 200 -9.57 -3.19 -11.70
CA ILE A 200 -9.68 -2.21 -12.80
C ILE A 200 -8.94 -2.72 -14.05
N ASP A 201 -7.69 -3.21 -13.89
CA ASP A 201 -6.90 -3.71 -15.01
C ASP A 201 -7.59 -4.89 -15.70
N ASN A 202 -8.14 -5.83 -14.93
CA ASN A 202 -8.92 -6.94 -15.45
C ASN A 202 -10.15 -6.44 -16.20
N LYS A 203 -10.86 -5.43 -15.67
CA LYS A 203 -12.04 -4.87 -16.32
C LYS A 203 -11.71 -4.14 -17.63
N ILE A 204 -10.56 -3.46 -17.71
CA ILE A 204 -10.05 -2.89 -18.96
C ILE A 204 -9.82 -3.99 -20.00
N VAL A 205 -9.18 -5.11 -19.63
CA VAL A 205 -8.98 -6.26 -20.53
C VAL A 205 -10.31 -6.78 -21.06
N GLU A 206 -11.32 -6.95 -20.19
CA GLU A 206 -12.66 -7.39 -20.58
C GLU A 206 -13.32 -6.40 -21.56
N LEU A 207 -13.36 -5.11 -21.22
CA LEU A 207 -14.01 -4.09 -22.05
C LEU A 207 -13.33 -3.93 -23.42
N VAL A 208 -12.00 -4.06 -23.49
CA VAL A 208 -11.27 -4.04 -24.77
C VAL A 208 -11.65 -5.26 -25.62
N ALA A 209 -11.73 -6.44 -25.00
CA ALA A 209 -12.15 -7.64 -25.70
C ALA A 209 -13.59 -7.52 -26.24
N GLU A 210 -14.52 -7.02 -25.41
CA GLU A 210 -15.93 -6.82 -25.79
C GLU A 210 -16.11 -5.76 -26.88
N LYS A 211 -15.42 -4.61 -26.77
CA LYS A 211 -15.62 -3.46 -27.66
C LYS A 211 -14.89 -3.59 -29.00
N TYR A 212 -13.71 -4.23 -29.01
CA TYR A 212 -12.82 -4.21 -30.16
C TYR A 212 -12.51 -5.59 -30.74
N ASP A 213 -12.98 -6.69 -30.13
CA ASP A 213 -12.61 -8.07 -30.46
C ASP A 213 -11.06 -8.30 -30.41
N VAL A 214 -10.42 -7.75 -29.36
CA VAL A 214 -8.96 -7.81 -29.16
C VAL A 214 -8.63 -8.21 -27.74
N ALA A 215 -7.82 -9.25 -27.58
CA ALA A 215 -7.21 -9.59 -26.32
C ALA A 215 -5.93 -8.75 -26.11
N ILE A 216 -5.84 -8.02 -25.01
CA ILE A 216 -4.63 -7.31 -24.56
C ILE A 216 -4.05 -7.98 -23.32
N GLY A 217 -2.76 -7.74 -23.05
CA GLY A 217 -2.11 -8.18 -21.82
C GLY A 217 -2.51 -7.33 -20.62
N ILE A 218 -2.47 -7.92 -19.40
CA ILE A 218 -2.76 -7.21 -18.15
C ILE A 218 -1.81 -6.01 -17.94
N HIS A 219 -0.55 -6.10 -18.38
CA HIS A 219 0.40 -5.01 -18.30
C HIS A 219 0.06 -3.83 -19.22
N ASP A 220 -0.52 -4.13 -20.40
CA ASP A 220 -0.98 -3.09 -21.31
C ASP A 220 -2.20 -2.37 -20.73
N ALA A 221 -3.08 -3.11 -20.06
CA ALA A 221 -4.23 -2.55 -19.34
C ALA A 221 -3.79 -1.68 -18.16
N GLU A 222 -2.84 -2.14 -17.33
CA GLU A 222 -2.23 -1.38 -16.24
C GLU A 222 -1.59 -0.09 -16.77
N SER A 223 -0.81 -0.17 -17.85
CA SER A 223 -0.18 0.99 -18.48
C SER A 223 -1.22 1.99 -19.01
N ALA A 224 -2.27 1.51 -19.65
CA ALA A 224 -3.37 2.36 -20.11
C ALA A 224 -4.09 3.04 -18.93
N LYS A 225 -4.39 2.31 -17.85
CA LYS A 225 -4.95 2.89 -16.61
C LYS A 225 -4.06 4.00 -16.06
N MET A 226 -2.76 3.79 -16.01
CA MET A 226 -1.80 4.77 -15.48
C MET A 226 -1.69 6.01 -16.37
N GLU A 227 -1.78 5.86 -17.69
CA GLU A 227 -1.57 6.94 -18.65
C GLU A 227 -2.85 7.77 -18.90
N VAL A 228 -3.99 7.12 -19.06
CA VAL A 228 -5.24 7.79 -19.43
C VAL A 228 -6.36 7.64 -18.39
N GLY A 229 -6.08 7.04 -17.23
CA GLY A 229 -7.08 6.74 -16.20
C GLY A 229 -7.78 7.97 -15.66
N MET A 230 -9.10 7.88 -15.56
CA MET A 230 -9.95 8.85 -14.87
C MET A 230 -11.17 8.16 -14.26
N VAL A 231 -11.90 8.86 -13.43
CA VAL A 231 -13.21 8.48 -12.92
C VAL A 231 -14.30 9.40 -13.48
N HIS A 232 -15.54 8.91 -13.54
CA HIS A 232 -16.68 9.77 -13.80
C HIS A 232 -16.94 10.67 -12.58
N CYS A 233 -16.97 11.98 -12.77
CA CYS A 233 -17.25 12.98 -11.75
C CYS A 233 -18.00 14.18 -12.35
N SER A 234 -18.39 15.14 -11.52
CA SER A 234 -19.08 16.36 -11.95
C SER A 234 -18.20 17.31 -12.77
N GLU A 235 -16.88 17.24 -12.59
CA GLU A 235 -15.93 18.08 -13.30
C GLU A 235 -15.63 17.54 -14.71
N GLN A 236 -15.36 18.47 -15.64
CA GLN A 236 -14.95 18.10 -16.98
C GLN A 236 -13.46 17.77 -17.02
N ILE A 237 -13.13 16.49 -17.18
CA ILE A 237 -11.75 15.99 -17.29
C ILE A 237 -11.41 15.74 -18.76
N GLU A 238 -10.19 16.09 -19.17
CA GLU A 238 -9.71 15.86 -20.54
C GLU A 238 -9.70 14.38 -20.90
N ASN A 239 -10.30 14.04 -22.05
CA ASN A 239 -10.30 12.68 -22.58
C ASN A 239 -8.97 12.38 -23.32
N LEU A 240 -8.06 11.71 -22.65
CA LEU A 240 -6.79 11.25 -23.20
C LEU A 240 -6.95 9.89 -23.89
N SER A 241 -5.96 9.49 -24.70
CA SER A 241 -5.95 8.18 -25.32
C SER A 241 -4.56 7.62 -25.51
N VAL A 242 -4.43 6.29 -25.50
CA VAL A 242 -3.20 5.53 -25.73
C VAL A 242 -3.44 4.41 -26.73
N GLU A 243 -2.45 4.15 -27.59
CA GLU A 243 -2.49 3.05 -28.55
C GLU A 243 -1.86 1.79 -27.94
N VAL A 244 -2.57 0.67 -28.01
CA VAL A 244 -2.11 -0.65 -27.52
C VAL A 244 -2.20 -1.66 -28.65
N ILE A 245 -1.27 -2.61 -28.70
CA ILE A 245 -1.27 -3.71 -29.65
C ILE A 245 -1.69 -5.00 -28.94
N GLY A 246 -2.82 -5.54 -29.33
CA GLY A 246 -3.31 -6.82 -28.84
C GLY A 246 -3.43 -7.86 -29.92
N LYS A 247 -3.98 -9.01 -29.56
CA LYS A 247 -4.27 -10.14 -30.48
C LYS A 247 -5.76 -10.08 -30.85
N SER A 248 -6.06 -9.95 -32.15
CA SER A 248 -7.44 -10.07 -32.66
C SER A 248 -8.02 -11.44 -32.29
N LEU A 249 -9.19 -11.46 -31.68
CA LEU A 249 -9.90 -12.69 -31.30
C LEU A 249 -10.44 -13.44 -32.52
N GLU A 250 -10.74 -12.73 -33.61
CA GLU A 250 -11.23 -13.30 -34.85
C GLU A 250 -10.12 -13.92 -35.69
N THR A 251 -9.03 -13.16 -35.92
CA THR A 251 -7.99 -13.53 -36.88
C THR A 251 -6.72 -14.10 -36.25
N ASN A 252 -6.59 -14.05 -34.92
CA ASN A 252 -5.38 -14.36 -34.15
C ASN A 252 -4.12 -13.54 -34.55
N ARG A 253 -4.29 -12.43 -35.27
CA ARG A 253 -3.19 -11.55 -35.72
C ARG A 253 -3.07 -10.33 -34.82
N PRO A 254 -1.89 -9.67 -34.79
CA PRO A 254 -1.74 -8.39 -34.11
C PRO A 254 -2.74 -7.36 -34.64
N LYS A 255 -3.39 -6.64 -33.75
CA LYS A 255 -4.36 -5.58 -34.05
C LYS A 255 -4.14 -4.42 -33.05
N LYS A 256 -4.08 -3.19 -33.60
CA LYS A 256 -4.00 -1.98 -32.79
C LYS A 256 -5.38 -1.57 -32.34
N VAL A 257 -5.46 -1.11 -31.09
CA VAL A 257 -6.66 -0.51 -30.50
C VAL A 257 -6.27 0.78 -29.79
N VAL A 258 -7.20 1.72 -29.75
CA VAL A 258 -7.06 2.97 -28.98
C VAL A 258 -7.95 2.85 -27.75
N ILE A 259 -7.32 2.94 -26.59
CA ILE A 259 -7.97 2.99 -25.28
C ILE A 259 -8.03 4.45 -24.87
N ASP A 260 -9.21 4.97 -24.61
CA ASP A 260 -9.42 6.34 -24.16
C ASP A 260 -9.81 6.40 -22.69
N SER A 261 -9.75 7.60 -22.11
CA SER A 261 -10.09 7.83 -20.70
C SER A 261 -11.52 7.41 -20.38
N MET A 262 -12.46 7.52 -21.34
CA MET A 262 -13.85 7.11 -21.12
C MET A 262 -13.98 5.61 -20.94
N LEU A 263 -13.30 4.79 -21.75
CA LEU A 263 -13.26 3.35 -21.56
C LEU A 263 -12.69 2.97 -20.19
N VAL A 264 -11.61 3.66 -19.78
CA VAL A 264 -11.03 3.42 -18.45
C VAL A 264 -11.99 3.87 -17.35
N ALA A 265 -12.68 4.99 -17.49
CA ALA A 265 -13.70 5.44 -16.53
C ALA A 265 -14.85 4.43 -16.38
N ASP A 266 -15.31 3.83 -17.49
CA ASP A 266 -16.30 2.76 -17.46
C ASP A 266 -15.79 1.50 -16.74
N ALA A 267 -14.48 1.19 -16.87
CA ALA A 267 -13.84 0.09 -16.14
C ALA A 267 -13.71 0.39 -14.64
N VAL A 268 -13.51 1.65 -14.28
CA VAL A 268 -13.36 2.11 -12.89
C VAL A 268 -14.70 2.22 -12.16
N GLU A 269 -15.79 2.44 -12.86
CA GLU A 269 -17.10 2.74 -12.25
C GLU A 269 -17.60 1.67 -11.24
N PRO A 270 -17.53 0.35 -11.51
CA PRO A 270 -17.89 -0.66 -10.51
C PRO A 270 -17.05 -0.57 -9.24
N PHE A 271 -15.76 -0.32 -9.39
CA PHE A 271 -14.80 -0.15 -8.30
C PHE A 271 -15.11 1.11 -7.46
N MET A 272 -15.39 2.24 -8.10
CA MET A 272 -15.77 3.46 -7.39
C MET A 272 -17.03 3.29 -6.56
N LYS A 273 -18.01 2.54 -7.06
CA LYS A 273 -19.24 2.23 -6.30
C LYS A 273 -18.93 1.47 -5.01
N GLU A 274 -18.08 0.44 -5.08
CA GLU A 274 -17.68 -0.33 -3.88
C GLU A 274 -16.95 0.55 -2.87
N ILE A 275 -16.05 1.47 -3.32
CA ILE A 275 -15.37 2.43 -2.43
C ILE A 275 -16.38 3.38 -1.78
N ILE A 276 -17.30 3.95 -2.55
CA ILE A 276 -18.33 4.88 -2.03
C ILE A 276 -19.23 4.16 -1.02
N ASP A 277 -19.62 2.92 -1.30
CA ASP A 277 -20.40 2.11 -0.37
C ASP A 277 -19.61 1.87 0.94
N GLY A 278 -18.33 1.53 0.86
CA GLY A 278 -17.46 1.40 2.03
C GLY A 278 -17.30 2.70 2.83
N LEU A 279 -17.16 3.84 2.14
CA LEU A 279 -17.13 5.16 2.78
C LEU A 279 -18.45 5.46 3.50
N ASN A 280 -19.59 5.19 2.88
CA ASN A 280 -20.89 5.38 3.53
C ASN A 280 -21.05 4.50 4.78
N ILE A 281 -20.66 3.22 4.69
CA ILE A 281 -20.73 2.28 5.82
C ILE A 281 -19.91 2.80 7.02
N ILE A 282 -18.69 3.26 6.80
CA ILE A 282 -17.84 3.73 7.91
C ILE A 282 -18.35 5.06 8.46
N LEU A 283 -18.87 5.95 7.62
CA LEU A 283 -19.44 7.23 8.04
C LEU A 283 -20.74 7.07 8.83
N GLU A 284 -21.57 6.08 8.51
CA GLU A 284 -22.78 5.75 9.29
C GLU A 284 -22.45 5.30 10.72
N ARG A 285 -21.29 4.65 10.92
CA ARG A 285 -20.81 4.21 12.25
C ARG A 285 -20.06 5.29 13.01
N LEU A 286 -19.65 6.36 12.31
CA LEU A 286 -18.82 7.41 12.88
C LEU A 286 -19.58 8.24 13.91
N SER A 287 -18.97 8.46 15.10
CA SER A 287 -19.56 9.36 16.09
C SER A 287 -19.50 10.82 15.63
N PRO A 288 -20.51 11.66 15.98
CA PRO A 288 -20.54 13.07 15.61
C PRO A 288 -19.30 13.85 16.09
N GLU A 289 -18.67 13.44 17.18
CA GLU A 289 -17.48 14.06 17.77
C GLU A 289 -16.25 13.94 16.84
N LEU A 290 -16.19 12.89 16.04
CA LEU A 290 -15.08 12.65 15.09
C LEU A 290 -15.32 13.30 13.73
N MET A 291 -16.57 13.63 13.38
CA MET A 291 -16.96 14.09 12.05
C MET A 291 -16.22 15.35 11.60
N MET A 292 -16.06 16.34 12.49
CA MET A 292 -15.35 17.58 12.15
C MET A 292 -13.88 17.32 11.79
N GLY A 293 -13.23 16.43 12.53
CA GLY A 293 -11.86 16.07 12.26
C GLY A 293 -11.73 15.30 10.94
N VAL A 294 -12.60 14.34 10.70
CA VAL A 294 -12.66 13.59 9.42
C VAL A 294 -12.88 14.54 8.25
N TYR A 295 -13.80 15.52 8.38
CA TYR A 295 -14.01 16.52 7.34
C TYR A 295 -12.75 17.33 7.00
N ASN A 296 -11.92 17.65 8.00
CA ASN A 296 -10.75 18.50 7.84
C ASN A 296 -9.45 17.71 7.58
N ASN A 297 -9.38 16.42 7.95
CA ASN A 297 -8.16 15.62 7.96
C ASN A 297 -8.39 14.28 7.26
N SER A 298 -8.83 14.31 6.00
CA SER A 298 -9.00 13.12 5.17
C SER A 298 -7.96 13.07 4.06
N VAL A 299 -7.28 11.94 3.92
CA VAL A 299 -6.26 11.74 2.89
C VAL A 299 -6.48 10.43 2.15
N ALA A 300 -6.30 10.46 0.81
CA ALA A 300 -6.23 9.28 -0.01
C ALA A 300 -4.76 8.95 -0.33
N VAL A 301 -4.42 7.67 -0.22
CA VAL A 301 -3.11 7.11 -0.49
C VAL A 301 -3.22 5.88 -1.39
N GLY A 302 -2.11 5.23 -1.71
CA GLY A 302 -2.09 4.09 -2.63
C GLY A 302 -2.08 4.52 -4.10
N GLY A 303 -1.69 3.60 -4.98
CA GLY A 303 -1.47 3.91 -6.41
C GLY A 303 -2.72 4.34 -7.15
N SER A 304 -3.87 3.76 -6.84
CA SER A 304 -5.14 4.04 -7.50
C SER A 304 -5.78 5.37 -7.06
N SER A 305 -5.33 5.97 -5.94
CA SER A 305 -5.74 7.33 -5.55
C SER A 305 -5.32 8.41 -6.57
N ARG A 306 -4.41 8.08 -7.50
CA ARG A 306 -3.93 8.97 -8.56
C ARG A 306 -4.86 9.04 -9.78
N LEU A 307 -5.94 8.26 -9.82
CA LEU A 307 -6.94 8.37 -10.89
C LEU A 307 -7.50 9.78 -10.94
N ARG A 308 -7.51 10.39 -12.12
CA ARG A 308 -7.99 11.76 -12.31
C ARG A 308 -9.47 11.85 -12.00
N GLY A 309 -9.88 12.84 -11.20
CA GLY A 309 -11.26 13.05 -10.79
C GLY A 309 -11.71 12.25 -9.55
N ILE A 310 -10.84 11.49 -8.91
CA ILE A 310 -11.21 10.66 -7.76
C ILE A 310 -11.62 11.51 -6.54
N LYS A 311 -10.94 12.64 -6.30
CA LYS A 311 -11.28 13.59 -5.22
C LYS A 311 -12.68 14.17 -5.44
N GLU A 312 -12.93 14.63 -6.64
CA GLU A 312 -14.19 15.24 -7.08
C GLU A 312 -15.32 14.22 -6.97
N ARG A 313 -15.10 12.99 -7.41
CA ARG A 313 -16.08 11.92 -7.31
C ARG A 313 -16.42 11.58 -5.86
N ILE A 314 -15.43 11.44 -5.00
CA ILE A 314 -15.66 11.15 -3.58
C ILE A 314 -16.43 12.32 -2.95
N PHE A 315 -16.02 13.56 -3.21
CA PHE A 315 -16.71 14.75 -2.68
C PHE A 315 -18.16 14.85 -3.18
N ASP A 316 -18.41 14.59 -4.46
CA ASP A 316 -19.76 14.62 -5.05
C ASP A 316 -20.72 13.64 -4.37
N GLU A 317 -20.21 12.47 -3.96
CA GLU A 317 -21.03 11.39 -3.39
C GLU A 317 -21.21 11.48 -1.88
N ILE A 318 -20.16 11.84 -1.14
CA ILE A 318 -20.18 11.80 0.33
C ILE A 318 -20.04 13.17 1.01
N GLY A 319 -19.70 14.23 0.26
CA GLY A 319 -19.58 15.61 0.80
C GLY A 319 -18.37 15.85 1.68
N ILE A 320 -17.40 14.91 1.77
CA ILE A 320 -16.17 15.06 2.54
C ILE A 320 -15.01 15.35 1.58
N PRO A 321 -14.31 16.49 1.76
CA PRO A 321 -13.13 16.76 0.97
C PRO A 321 -12.01 15.80 1.35
N ILE A 322 -11.37 15.19 0.35
CA ILE A 322 -10.24 14.30 0.55
C ILE A 322 -9.02 14.84 -0.21
N GLU A 323 -7.87 14.89 0.45
CA GLU A 323 -6.63 15.26 -0.22
C GLU A 323 -5.85 14.02 -0.64
N ILE A 324 -5.17 14.09 -1.79
CA ILE A 324 -4.26 13.01 -2.21
C ILE A 324 -2.89 13.31 -1.63
N SER A 325 -2.27 12.34 -0.97
CA SER A 325 -0.91 12.48 -0.45
C SER A 325 0.07 12.86 -1.59
N GLU A 326 1.07 13.68 -1.30
CA GLU A 326 2.11 14.06 -2.29
C GLU A 326 2.78 12.84 -2.92
N ASP A 327 3.07 11.81 -2.11
CA ASP A 327 3.71 10.55 -2.54
C ASP A 327 2.83 9.34 -2.17
N PRO A 328 1.66 9.17 -2.78
CA PRO A 328 0.66 8.22 -2.31
C PRO A 328 1.13 6.75 -2.37
N MET A 329 2.12 6.44 -3.19
CA MET A 329 2.66 5.08 -3.33
C MET A 329 3.74 4.71 -2.30
N THR A 330 4.26 5.68 -1.55
CA THR A 330 5.40 5.46 -0.64
C THR A 330 5.11 5.90 0.79
N VAL A 331 3.97 6.53 1.02
CA VAL A 331 3.62 7.14 2.30
C VAL A 331 3.48 6.08 3.41
N VAL A 332 2.94 4.90 3.12
CA VAL A 332 2.87 3.76 4.06
C VAL A 332 4.28 3.34 4.51
N ALA A 333 5.19 3.13 3.54
CA ALA A 333 6.56 2.78 3.85
C ALA A 333 7.31 3.89 4.62
N LYS A 334 7.05 5.17 4.32
CA LYS A 334 7.57 6.29 5.12
C LYS A 334 7.08 6.24 6.55
N GLY A 335 5.78 6.01 6.78
CA GLY A 335 5.21 5.90 8.10
C GLY A 335 5.76 4.72 8.89
N THR A 336 5.88 3.54 8.28
CA THR A 336 6.53 2.38 8.91
C THR A 336 8.00 2.68 9.25
N ALA A 337 8.72 3.44 8.41
CA ALA A 337 10.10 3.83 8.66
C ALA A 337 10.23 4.84 9.82
N ILE A 338 9.30 5.79 9.98
CA ILE A 338 9.24 6.70 11.13
C ILE A 338 9.12 5.88 12.41
N VAL A 339 8.20 4.91 12.44
CA VAL A 339 8.01 4.01 13.61
C VAL A 339 9.24 3.12 13.84
N ALA A 340 9.94 2.70 12.79
CA ALA A 340 11.14 1.89 12.90
C ALA A 340 12.33 2.67 13.50
N ALA A 341 12.47 3.95 13.11
CA ALA A 341 13.55 4.82 13.60
C ALA A 341 13.34 5.25 15.04
N GLU A 342 12.14 5.67 15.37
CA GLU A 342 11.78 6.24 16.67
C GLU A 342 10.48 5.63 17.22
N PRO A 343 10.53 4.44 17.85
CA PRO A 343 9.33 3.84 18.45
C PRO A 343 8.74 4.69 19.58
N LEU A 344 9.49 5.66 20.09
CA LEU A 344 9.07 6.63 21.12
C LEU A 344 8.49 7.93 20.53
N ALA A 345 8.60 8.13 19.20
CA ALA A 345 7.98 9.29 18.54
C ALA A 345 6.44 9.23 18.54
N LEU A 346 5.89 8.02 18.73
CA LEU A 346 4.50 7.87 19.10
C LEU A 346 4.36 8.23 20.58
N GLU A 347 3.44 9.13 20.94
CA GLU A 347 3.04 9.36 22.33
C GLU A 347 2.83 8.01 23.03
N PRO A 348 3.18 7.84 24.32
CA PRO A 348 3.12 6.55 25.00
C PRO A 348 1.74 5.85 24.87
N GLU A 349 0.66 6.62 24.79
CA GLU A 349 -0.69 6.11 24.60
C GLU A 349 -0.94 5.61 23.16
N VAL A 350 -0.42 6.33 22.17
CA VAL A 350 -0.46 5.95 20.75
C VAL A 350 0.35 4.68 20.52
N ARG A 351 1.53 4.61 21.13
CA ARG A 351 2.41 3.45 21.06
C ARG A 351 1.76 2.17 21.60
N LEU A 352 1.10 2.25 22.76
CA LEU A 352 0.41 1.08 23.34
C LEU A 352 -0.78 0.60 22.52
N ARG A 353 -1.44 1.51 21.78
CA ARG A 353 -2.57 1.18 20.91
C ARG A 353 -2.14 0.66 19.54
N ALA A 354 -1.07 1.21 18.98
CA ALA A 354 -0.50 0.75 17.71
C ALA A 354 0.13 -0.65 17.80
N MET A 355 0.49 -1.10 19.02
CA MET A 355 1.10 -2.42 19.28
C MET A 355 0.08 -3.49 19.69
N LYS A 356 -1.19 -3.15 19.82
CA LYS A 356 -2.30 -4.07 20.11
C LYS A 356 -3.07 -4.39 18.85
#